data_d6007123cb372a36f312ab3c0f8d9f00
#
_entry.id   d6007123cb372a36f312ab3c0f8d9f00
#
_cell.length_a   1.000
_cell.length_b   1.000
_cell.length_c   1.000
_cell.angle_alpha   90.00
_cell.angle_beta   90.00
_cell.angle_gamma   90.00
#
_symmetry.space_group_name_H-M   'P 1'
#
loop_
_entity.id
_entity.type
_entity.pdbx_description
1 polymer ?
#
loop_
_entity_poly.entity_id
_entity_poly.type
_entity_poly.pdbx_seq_one_letter_code
_entity_poly.pdbx_strand_id
1 'polypeptide(L)'
;PDIPLWALWTVYHYAKEKGMEICRQKYGKFVCDILDYIVKGGHPNLFLHDNGLLYSNGKERVISWMNAVVDGRPVNPRSGYLVEFNGLWYNGLRFAAALFAEDKEMASKVEQWNAIADKTAESFVHTFLNDYGYLVDYVDGAMSDWSVRPNMLIALSLDYSPLDKRQRKRALEVVTRELLTPKGIRTLSPKSYGYNPTYVGSQTEREYAYHQGPARPWLMGAYADAYLKIFGISGVSFLERMLIGFEDEMSQTCIGSISELFDGNPPFAGRGAI
;
A
#
# COMPACT_ATOMS: atom_id res chain seq x y z
N PRO A 1 -12.52 4.49 2.38
CA PRO A 1 -12.62 3.84 1.05
C PRO A 1 -11.66 2.66 0.87
N ASP A 2 -10.49 2.65 1.50
CA ASP A 2 -9.49 1.59 1.36
C ASP A 2 -9.84 0.24 2.04
N ILE A 3 -10.75 0.24 3.01
CA ILE A 3 -11.13 -0.96 3.79
C ILE A 3 -11.54 -2.15 2.93
N PRO A 4 -12.38 -2.03 1.89
CA PRO A 4 -12.72 -3.16 1.03
C PRO A 4 -11.51 -3.75 0.30
N LEU A 5 -10.56 -2.92 -0.09
CA LEU A 5 -9.34 -3.34 -0.79
C LEU A 5 -8.40 -4.11 0.13
N TRP A 6 -8.22 -3.63 1.37
CA TRP A 6 -7.48 -4.34 2.41
C TRP A 6 -8.18 -5.64 2.85
N ALA A 7 -9.51 -5.67 2.85
CA ALA A 7 -10.26 -6.88 3.14
C ALA A 7 -9.99 -7.97 2.08
N LEU A 8 -9.99 -7.62 0.79
CA LEU A 8 -9.62 -8.55 -0.29
C LEU A 8 -8.18 -9.05 -0.12
N TRP A 9 -7.23 -8.17 0.22
CA TRP A 9 -5.85 -8.53 0.50
C TRP A 9 -5.74 -9.50 1.69
N THR A 10 -6.48 -9.24 2.77
CA THR A 10 -6.51 -10.13 3.95
C THR A 10 -7.05 -11.51 3.61
N VAL A 11 -8.14 -11.59 2.86
CA VAL A 11 -8.73 -12.86 2.41
C VAL A 11 -7.77 -13.61 1.48
N TYR A 12 -7.05 -12.89 0.62
CA TYR A 12 -6.01 -13.48 -0.20
C TYR A 12 -4.90 -14.15 0.64
N HIS A 13 -4.41 -13.48 1.69
CA HIS A 13 -3.42 -14.08 2.61
C HIS A 13 -4.00 -15.28 3.37
N TYR A 14 -5.26 -15.23 3.76
CA TYR A 14 -5.94 -16.41 4.33
C TYR A 14 -5.97 -17.59 3.33
N ALA A 15 -6.21 -17.31 2.05
CA ALA A 15 -6.18 -18.35 1.02
C ALA A 15 -4.79 -18.96 0.83
N LYS A 16 -3.72 -18.18 0.94
CA LYS A 16 -2.33 -18.68 0.90
C LYS A 16 -2.04 -19.66 2.04
N GLU A 17 -2.55 -19.38 3.24
CA GLU A 17 -2.30 -20.20 4.42
C GLU A 17 -3.20 -21.44 4.51
N LYS A 18 -4.45 -21.32 4.11
CA LYS A 18 -5.47 -22.38 4.31
C LYS A 18 -5.86 -23.12 3.03
N GLY A 19 -5.44 -22.61 1.88
CA GLY A 19 -5.80 -23.13 0.56
C GLY A 19 -7.04 -22.45 -0.05
N MET A 20 -7.08 -22.43 -1.38
CA MET A 20 -8.12 -21.74 -2.15
C MET A 20 -9.51 -22.32 -1.90
N GLU A 21 -9.64 -23.65 -1.80
CA GLU A 21 -10.95 -24.31 -1.60
C GLU A 21 -11.59 -23.93 -0.26
N ILE A 22 -10.83 -23.99 0.83
CA ILE A 22 -11.31 -23.58 2.17
C ILE A 22 -11.65 -22.10 2.17
N CYS A 23 -10.84 -21.28 1.53
CA CYS A 23 -11.09 -19.85 1.40
C CYS A 23 -12.38 -19.57 0.62
N ARG A 24 -12.60 -20.25 -0.51
CA ARG A 24 -13.79 -20.11 -1.34
C ARG A 24 -15.07 -20.45 -0.57
N GLN A 25 -15.07 -21.58 0.15
CA GLN A 25 -16.21 -21.98 0.96
C GLN A 25 -16.55 -20.96 2.05
N LYS A 26 -15.54 -20.39 2.71
CA LYS A 26 -15.72 -19.52 3.86
C LYS A 26 -15.94 -18.05 3.46
N TYR A 27 -15.21 -17.54 2.49
CA TYR A 27 -15.15 -16.13 2.13
C TYR A 27 -15.50 -15.83 0.67
N GLY A 28 -15.82 -16.83 -0.15
CA GLY A 28 -16.14 -16.63 -1.57
C GLY A 28 -17.25 -15.62 -1.79
N LYS A 29 -18.37 -15.76 -1.05
CA LYS A 29 -19.46 -14.79 -1.11
C LYS A 29 -19.02 -13.38 -0.73
N PHE A 30 -18.22 -13.22 0.32
CA PHE A 30 -17.71 -11.93 0.77
C PHE A 30 -16.83 -11.25 -0.29
N VAL A 31 -15.97 -12.02 -0.97
CA VAL A 31 -15.14 -11.52 -2.08
C VAL A 31 -16.03 -11.03 -3.22
N CYS A 32 -17.02 -11.83 -3.61
CA CYS A 32 -17.98 -11.46 -4.66
C CYS A 32 -18.76 -10.19 -4.30
N ASP A 33 -19.28 -10.10 -3.06
CA ASP A 33 -20.07 -8.96 -2.61
C ASP A 33 -19.26 -7.65 -2.66
N ILE A 34 -17.98 -7.68 -2.25
CA ILE A 34 -17.08 -6.51 -2.34
C ILE A 34 -16.87 -6.08 -3.79
N LEU A 35 -16.50 -7.02 -4.67
CA LEU A 35 -16.23 -6.72 -6.07
C LEU A 35 -17.48 -6.23 -6.80
N ASP A 36 -18.60 -6.91 -6.61
CA ASP A 36 -19.89 -6.51 -7.19
C ASP A 36 -20.30 -5.10 -6.73
N TYR A 37 -20.11 -4.80 -5.45
CA TYR A 37 -20.45 -3.49 -4.88
C TYR A 37 -19.63 -2.36 -5.51
N ILE A 38 -18.31 -2.59 -5.70
CA ILE A 38 -17.44 -1.60 -6.34
C ILE A 38 -17.77 -1.49 -7.84
N VAL A 39 -17.85 -2.61 -8.56
CA VAL A 39 -18.10 -2.64 -10.02
C VAL A 39 -19.44 -2.00 -10.38
N LYS A 40 -20.47 -2.19 -9.56
CA LYS A 40 -21.79 -1.59 -9.75
C LYS A 40 -21.90 -0.12 -9.32
N GLY A 41 -20.80 0.48 -8.85
CA GLY A 41 -20.80 1.87 -8.38
C GLY A 41 -21.54 2.09 -7.06
N GLY A 42 -21.69 1.05 -6.24
CA GLY A 42 -22.37 1.15 -4.95
C GLY A 42 -21.56 1.87 -3.86
N HIS A 43 -20.24 1.89 -3.99
CA HIS A 43 -19.38 2.50 -2.98
C HIS A 43 -19.40 4.03 -3.10
N PRO A 44 -19.64 4.78 -2.01
CA PRO A 44 -19.82 6.24 -2.05
C PRO A 44 -18.55 7.04 -2.42
N ASN A 45 -17.38 6.42 -2.39
CA ASN A 45 -16.11 7.09 -2.69
C ASN A 45 -15.04 6.15 -3.28
N LEU A 46 -15.44 5.13 -4.01
CA LEU A 46 -14.61 4.35 -4.92
C LEU A 46 -15.35 4.23 -6.24
N PHE A 47 -14.81 4.83 -7.29
CA PHE A 47 -15.44 4.90 -8.60
C PHE A 47 -14.57 4.18 -9.62
N LEU A 48 -15.09 3.08 -10.17
CA LEU A 48 -14.43 2.37 -11.27
C LEU A 48 -14.60 3.16 -12.56
N HIS A 49 -13.51 3.57 -13.19
CA HIS A 49 -13.51 4.26 -14.47
C HIS A 49 -13.30 3.29 -15.64
N ASP A 50 -13.59 3.75 -16.87
CA ASP A 50 -13.51 2.94 -18.09
C ASP A 50 -12.13 2.39 -18.39
N ASN A 51 -11.07 3.04 -17.87
CA ASN A 51 -9.69 2.58 -17.95
C ASN A 51 -9.34 1.46 -16.94
N GLY A 52 -10.31 1.01 -16.15
CA GLY A 52 -10.13 -0.03 -15.13
C GLY A 52 -9.58 0.44 -13.79
N LEU A 53 -9.20 1.72 -13.66
CA LEU A 53 -8.67 2.25 -12.41
C LEU A 53 -9.78 2.74 -11.48
N LEU A 54 -9.51 2.64 -10.18
CA LEU A 54 -10.37 3.20 -9.13
C LEU A 54 -9.96 4.64 -8.82
N TYR A 55 -10.93 5.53 -8.92
CA TYR A 55 -10.86 6.92 -8.49
C TYR A 55 -11.45 7.08 -7.09
N SER A 56 -10.85 7.94 -6.25
CA SER A 56 -11.38 8.31 -4.94
C SER A 56 -11.16 9.80 -4.66
N ASN A 57 -12.15 10.46 -4.04
CA ASN A 57 -12.06 11.89 -3.70
C ASN A 57 -11.66 12.08 -2.23
N GLY A 58 -10.44 12.54 -2.01
CA GLY A 58 -9.87 12.81 -0.68
C GLY A 58 -9.45 14.26 -0.46
N LYS A 59 -9.93 15.21 -1.27
CA LYS A 59 -9.53 16.63 -1.14
C LYS A 59 -9.88 17.23 0.23
N GLU A 60 -11.04 16.85 0.77
CA GLU A 60 -11.54 17.39 2.03
C GLU A 60 -11.79 16.32 3.11
N ARG A 61 -11.39 15.08 2.84
CA ARG A 61 -11.58 13.96 3.77
C ARG A 61 -10.42 12.98 3.70
N VAL A 62 -10.20 12.32 4.82
CA VAL A 62 -9.27 11.21 4.88
C VAL A 62 -9.85 10.00 4.14
N ILE A 63 -9.06 9.39 3.27
CA ILE A 63 -9.48 8.24 2.46
C ILE A 63 -8.58 7.01 2.57
N SER A 64 -7.44 7.13 3.25
CA SER A 64 -6.47 6.05 3.38
C SER A 64 -5.83 6.02 4.77
N TRP A 65 -4.87 5.14 4.99
CA TRP A 65 -4.08 5.04 6.20
C TRP A 65 -3.31 6.35 6.54
N MET A 66 -3.10 7.23 5.56
CA MET A 66 -2.52 8.56 5.77
C MET A 66 -3.62 9.51 6.26
N ASN A 67 -3.93 9.42 7.55
CA ASN A 67 -5.16 9.92 8.16
C ASN A 67 -4.99 11.14 9.10
N ALA A 68 -3.83 11.80 9.08
CA ALA A 68 -3.61 13.00 9.88
C ALA A 68 -4.57 14.15 9.50
N VAL A 69 -5.15 14.80 10.52
CA VAL A 69 -6.14 15.88 10.35
C VAL A 69 -5.79 17.03 11.26
N VAL A 70 -5.79 18.24 10.72
CA VAL A 70 -5.66 19.49 11.48
C VAL A 70 -6.82 20.42 11.10
N ASP A 71 -7.49 20.99 12.08
CA ASP A 71 -8.65 21.87 11.90
C ASP A 71 -9.74 21.28 10.97
N GLY A 72 -9.97 19.96 11.07
CA GLY A 72 -10.96 19.24 10.29
C GLY A 72 -10.55 18.95 8.83
N ARG A 73 -9.31 19.26 8.43
CA ARG A 73 -8.79 19.05 7.07
C ARG A 73 -7.67 18.03 7.05
N PRO A 74 -7.60 17.16 6.04
CA PRO A 74 -6.48 16.26 5.86
C PRO A 74 -5.16 17.02 5.73
N VAL A 75 -4.13 16.60 6.46
CA VAL A 75 -2.75 17.10 6.26
C VAL A 75 -2.19 16.63 4.92
N ASN A 76 -2.59 15.43 4.50
CA ASN A 76 -2.21 14.83 3.23
C ASN A 76 -3.46 14.62 2.35
N PRO A 77 -4.00 15.68 1.71
CA PRO A 77 -5.16 15.53 0.84
C PRO A 77 -4.73 14.78 -0.44
N ARG A 78 -5.15 13.53 -0.56
CA ARG A 78 -4.90 12.67 -1.72
C ARG A 78 -6.21 12.44 -2.45
N SER A 79 -6.24 12.67 -3.76
CA SER A 79 -7.44 12.52 -4.57
C SER A 79 -7.09 12.00 -5.95
N GLY A 80 -8.03 11.35 -6.61
CA GLY A 80 -7.81 10.79 -7.94
C GLY A 80 -7.52 9.29 -7.91
N TYR A 81 -6.63 8.85 -8.76
CA TYR A 81 -6.10 7.49 -8.77
C TYR A 81 -4.96 7.39 -7.76
N LEU A 82 -5.13 6.62 -6.68
CA LEU A 82 -4.11 6.37 -5.68
C LEU A 82 -3.37 5.09 -6.02
N VAL A 83 -2.04 5.10 -5.89
CA VAL A 83 -1.19 4.00 -6.35
C VAL A 83 -1.47 2.69 -5.60
N GLU A 84 -1.58 2.73 -4.25
CA GLU A 84 -1.86 1.55 -3.45
C GLU A 84 -3.30 1.03 -3.64
N PHE A 85 -4.27 1.92 -3.85
CA PHE A 85 -5.65 1.50 -4.14
C PHE A 85 -5.71 0.68 -5.41
N ASN A 86 -5.07 1.16 -6.47
CA ASN A 86 -5.09 0.51 -7.77
C ASN A 86 -4.22 -0.75 -7.82
N GLY A 87 -3.14 -0.79 -7.02
CA GLY A 87 -2.39 -2.03 -6.80
C GLY A 87 -3.22 -3.10 -6.10
N LEU A 88 -3.85 -2.75 -4.96
CA LEU A 88 -4.73 -3.66 -4.20
C LEU A 88 -5.95 -4.10 -5.02
N TRP A 89 -6.53 -3.19 -5.81
CA TRP A 89 -7.64 -3.49 -6.71
C TRP A 89 -7.26 -4.54 -7.75
N TYR A 90 -6.15 -4.33 -8.46
CA TYR A 90 -5.64 -5.30 -9.43
C TYR A 90 -5.40 -6.67 -8.79
N ASN A 91 -4.73 -6.69 -7.64
CA ASN A 91 -4.49 -7.94 -6.90
C ASN A 91 -5.80 -8.61 -6.49
N GLY A 92 -6.78 -7.86 -6.02
CA GLY A 92 -8.10 -8.37 -5.62
C GLY A 92 -8.87 -9.00 -6.78
N LEU A 93 -8.87 -8.36 -7.95
CA LEU A 93 -9.50 -8.90 -9.18
C LEU A 93 -8.84 -10.21 -9.62
N ARG A 94 -7.50 -10.27 -9.68
CA ARG A 94 -6.76 -11.48 -10.08
C ARG A 94 -6.94 -12.60 -9.06
N PHE A 95 -6.92 -12.25 -7.78
CA PHE A 95 -7.21 -13.22 -6.72
C PHE A 95 -8.61 -13.82 -6.85
N ALA A 96 -9.62 -12.98 -7.03
CA ALA A 96 -10.99 -13.47 -7.19
C ALA A 96 -11.16 -14.35 -8.43
N ALA A 97 -10.56 -13.96 -9.55
CA ALA A 97 -10.56 -14.78 -10.76
C ALA A 97 -9.90 -16.16 -10.52
N ALA A 98 -8.79 -16.19 -9.78
CA ALA A 98 -8.13 -17.46 -9.41
C ALA A 98 -8.95 -18.29 -8.41
N LEU A 99 -9.62 -17.64 -7.45
CA LEU A 99 -10.45 -18.30 -6.42
C LEU A 99 -11.63 -19.07 -7.03
N PHE A 100 -12.18 -18.56 -8.13
CA PHE A 100 -13.34 -19.13 -8.82
C PHE A 100 -13.02 -19.74 -10.19
N ALA A 101 -11.73 -19.95 -10.51
CA ALA A 101 -11.32 -20.39 -11.84
C ALA A 101 -11.98 -21.71 -12.31
N GLU A 102 -12.26 -22.63 -11.38
CA GLU A 102 -12.88 -23.93 -11.66
C GLU A 102 -14.40 -23.93 -11.49
N ASP A 103 -14.98 -22.83 -11.05
CA ASP A 103 -16.43 -22.71 -10.81
C ASP A 103 -17.15 -22.28 -12.09
N LYS A 104 -17.85 -23.23 -12.71
CA LYS A 104 -18.58 -22.99 -13.97
C LYS A 104 -19.70 -21.96 -13.84
N GLU A 105 -20.33 -21.84 -12.67
CA GLU A 105 -21.40 -20.88 -12.44
C GLU A 105 -20.85 -19.45 -12.35
N MET A 106 -19.58 -19.32 -11.98
CA MET A 106 -18.88 -18.04 -11.86
C MET A 106 -18.13 -17.63 -13.13
N ALA A 107 -18.11 -18.44 -14.18
CA ALA A 107 -17.31 -18.22 -15.39
C ALA A 107 -17.46 -16.81 -15.99
N SER A 108 -18.68 -16.30 -16.09
CA SER A 108 -18.96 -14.93 -16.61
C SER A 108 -18.37 -13.84 -15.72
N LYS A 109 -18.42 -14.01 -14.39
CA LYS A 109 -17.79 -13.05 -13.45
C LYS A 109 -16.27 -13.12 -13.51
N VAL A 110 -15.71 -14.31 -13.60
CA VAL A 110 -14.27 -14.51 -13.77
C VAL A 110 -13.77 -13.81 -15.03
N GLU A 111 -14.49 -13.94 -16.15
CA GLU A 111 -14.18 -13.22 -17.39
C GLU A 111 -14.26 -11.70 -17.21
N GLN A 112 -15.31 -11.19 -16.56
CA GLN A 112 -15.46 -9.76 -16.26
C GLN A 112 -14.31 -9.25 -15.39
N TRP A 113 -13.94 -9.94 -14.31
CA TRP A 113 -12.84 -9.53 -13.42
C TRP A 113 -11.49 -9.53 -14.13
N ASN A 114 -11.23 -10.53 -14.97
CA ASN A 114 -10.02 -10.57 -15.79
C ASN A 114 -9.99 -9.41 -16.80
N ALA A 115 -11.10 -9.12 -17.47
CA ALA A 115 -11.18 -8.00 -18.43
C ALA A 115 -10.92 -6.64 -17.74
N ILE A 116 -11.46 -6.43 -16.53
CA ILE A 116 -11.18 -5.23 -15.73
C ILE A 116 -9.71 -5.22 -15.32
N ALA A 117 -9.17 -6.34 -14.85
CA ALA A 117 -7.77 -6.45 -14.44
C ALA A 117 -6.79 -6.16 -15.58
N ASP A 118 -7.08 -6.63 -16.80
CA ASP A 118 -6.25 -6.36 -17.99
C ASP A 118 -6.18 -4.85 -18.29
N LYS A 119 -7.34 -4.18 -18.28
CA LYS A 119 -7.40 -2.71 -18.40
C LYS A 119 -6.66 -2.01 -17.27
N THR A 120 -6.86 -2.48 -16.03
CA THR A 120 -6.16 -1.93 -14.86
C THR A 120 -4.65 -2.03 -15.01
N ALA A 121 -4.13 -3.17 -15.49
CA ALA A 121 -2.69 -3.38 -15.64
C ALA A 121 -2.06 -2.41 -16.63
N GLU A 122 -2.68 -2.23 -17.81
CA GLU A 122 -2.22 -1.30 -18.84
C GLU A 122 -2.24 0.14 -18.31
N SER A 123 -3.37 0.55 -17.74
CA SER A 123 -3.56 1.90 -17.22
C SER A 123 -2.68 2.20 -16.01
N PHE A 124 -2.44 1.20 -15.15
CA PHE A 124 -1.60 1.35 -13.96
C PHE A 124 -0.18 1.75 -14.31
N VAL A 125 0.45 1.03 -15.24
CA VAL A 125 1.82 1.32 -15.67
C VAL A 125 1.89 2.71 -16.30
N HIS A 126 0.96 3.04 -17.20
CA HIS A 126 0.92 4.32 -17.88
C HIS A 126 0.68 5.50 -16.90
N THR A 127 -0.16 5.29 -15.89
CA THR A 127 -0.55 6.35 -14.94
C THR A 127 0.50 6.61 -13.88
N PHE A 128 1.11 5.55 -13.32
CA PHE A 128 1.93 5.69 -12.12
C PHE A 128 3.43 5.59 -12.36
N LEU A 129 3.89 4.80 -13.34
CA LEU A 129 5.33 4.62 -13.56
C LEU A 129 5.92 5.81 -14.30
N ASN A 130 6.82 6.52 -13.63
CA ASN A 130 7.50 7.68 -14.22
C ASN A 130 8.86 7.32 -14.85
N ASP A 131 9.45 8.27 -15.58
CA ASP A 131 10.73 8.10 -16.28
C ASP A 131 11.92 7.84 -15.35
N TYR A 132 11.81 8.22 -14.06
CA TYR A 132 12.82 7.93 -13.04
C TYR A 132 12.73 6.50 -12.49
N GLY A 133 11.69 5.75 -12.88
CA GLY A 133 11.51 4.33 -12.57
C GLY A 133 10.91 4.05 -11.20
N TYR A 134 10.15 5.01 -10.64
CA TYR A 134 9.33 4.79 -9.45
C TYR A 134 7.86 5.17 -9.74
N LEU A 135 6.96 4.87 -8.79
CA LEU A 135 5.55 5.16 -8.96
C LEU A 135 5.19 6.46 -8.25
N VAL A 136 4.50 7.36 -8.95
CA VAL A 136 3.92 8.57 -8.35
C VAL A 136 2.84 8.19 -7.33
N ASP A 137 2.63 9.02 -6.33
CA ASP A 137 1.75 8.70 -5.19
C ASP A 137 0.27 8.68 -5.58
N TYR A 138 -0.18 9.69 -6.30
CA TYR A 138 -1.52 9.74 -6.89
C TYR A 138 -1.55 10.63 -8.13
N VAL A 139 -2.62 10.47 -8.93
CA VAL A 139 -2.88 11.27 -10.13
C VAL A 139 -4.33 11.74 -10.10
N ASP A 140 -4.55 13.08 -10.18
CA ASP A 140 -5.89 13.70 -10.25
C ASP A 140 -5.96 14.65 -11.47
N GLY A 141 -6.53 14.16 -12.56
CA GLY A 141 -6.56 14.87 -13.84
C GLY A 141 -5.15 15.07 -14.41
N ALA A 142 -4.75 16.32 -14.59
CA ALA A 142 -3.41 16.69 -15.09
C ALA A 142 -2.35 16.76 -13.97
N MET A 143 -2.75 16.64 -12.71
CA MET A 143 -1.84 16.73 -11.56
C MET A 143 -1.36 15.36 -11.15
N SER A 144 -0.05 15.21 -10.95
CA SER A 144 0.59 14.03 -10.41
C SER A 144 1.43 14.39 -9.17
N ASP A 145 1.28 13.66 -8.09
CA ASP A 145 2.15 13.82 -6.92
C ASP A 145 3.42 12.97 -7.09
N TRP A 146 4.52 13.63 -7.35
CA TRP A 146 5.84 13.04 -7.56
C TRP A 146 6.60 12.77 -6.26
N SER A 147 5.99 13.05 -5.11
CA SER A 147 6.59 12.77 -3.81
C SER A 147 6.94 11.28 -3.70
N VAL A 148 8.16 10.99 -3.28
CA VAL A 148 8.54 9.60 -2.99
C VAL A 148 7.95 9.22 -1.65
N ARG A 149 6.90 8.40 -1.68
CA ARG A 149 6.13 7.91 -0.54
C ARG A 149 6.06 6.38 -0.51
N PRO A 150 5.83 5.77 0.65
CA PRO A 150 5.81 4.31 0.78
C PRO A 150 4.57 3.65 0.17
N ASN A 151 3.57 4.40 -0.29
CA ASN A 151 2.37 3.83 -0.89
C ASN A 151 2.68 2.98 -2.12
N MET A 152 3.69 3.35 -2.91
CA MET A 152 4.19 2.50 -4.00
C MET A 152 4.69 1.14 -3.50
N LEU A 153 5.25 1.06 -2.29
CA LEU A 153 5.77 -0.18 -1.73
C LEU A 153 4.67 -1.21 -1.53
N ILE A 154 3.46 -0.77 -1.16
CA ILE A 154 2.30 -1.65 -1.05
C ILE A 154 2.04 -2.33 -2.41
N ALA A 155 2.00 -1.55 -3.51
CA ALA A 155 1.82 -2.10 -4.85
C ALA A 155 2.96 -3.03 -5.28
N LEU A 156 4.21 -2.76 -4.85
CA LEU A 156 5.37 -3.60 -5.15
C LEU A 156 5.35 -4.93 -4.39
N SER A 157 4.72 -4.99 -3.23
CA SER A 157 4.67 -6.17 -2.36
C SER A 157 3.67 -7.23 -2.81
N LEU A 158 2.71 -6.88 -3.65
CA LEU A 158 1.61 -7.75 -4.05
C LEU A 158 2.08 -8.91 -4.93
N ASP A 159 1.43 -10.08 -4.78
CA ASP A 159 1.74 -11.25 -5.61
C ASP A 159 1.23 -11.06 -7.04
N TYR A 160 -0.01 -10.62 -7.19
CA TYR A 160 -0.52 -10.14 -8.48
C TYR A 160 -0.17 -8.65 -8.61
N SER A 161 0.77 -8.33 -9.49
CA SER A 161 1.23 -6.97 -9.74
C SER A 161 1.13 -6.62 -11.22
N PRO A 162 0.68 -5.42 -11.57
CA PRO A 162 0.69 -4.96 -12.96
C PRO A 162 2.09 -4.63 -13.47
N LEU A 163 3.09 -4.59 -12.57
CA LEU A 163 4.48 -4.29 -12.90
C LEU A 163 5.30 -5.54 -13.18
N ASP A 164 6.17 -5.48 -14.16
CA ASP A 164 7.17 -6.50 -14.39
C ASP A 164 8.28 -6.50 -13.31
N LYS A 165 9.13 -7.53 -13.31
CA LYS A 165 10.21 -7.66 -12.31
C LYS A 165 11.22 -6.52 -12.38
N ARG A 166 11.52 -6.01 -13.57
CA ARG A 166 12.49 -4.91 -13.78
C ARG A 166 11.94 -3.59 -13.25
N GLN A 167 10.68 -3.29 -13.54
CA GLN A 167 9.97 -2.10 -13.05
C GLN A 167 9.89 -2.13 -11.51
N ARG A 168 9.49 -3.27 -10.94
CA ARG A 168 9.43 -3.46 -9.47
C ARG A 168 10.79 -3.28 -8.82
N LYS A 169 11.86 -3.82 -9.42
CA LYS A 169 13.22 -3.66 -8.92
C LYS A 169 13.66 -2.19 -8.89
N ARG A 170 13.45 -1.46 -9.98
CA ARG A 170 13.81 -0.03 -10.06
C ARG A 170 13.06 0.80 -9.03
N ALA A 171 11.75 0.58 -8.87
CA ALA A 171 10.96 1.29 -7.88
C ALA A 171 11.39 0.94 -6.43
N LEU A 172 11.68 -0.34 -6.15
CA LEU A 172 12.19 -0.77 -4.85
C LEU A 172 13.57 -0.15 -4.54
N GLU A 173 14.44 0.01 -5.52
CA GLU A 173 15.74 0.69 -5.34
C GLU A 173 15.55 2.16 -4.90
N VAL A 174 14.53 2.84 -5.41
CA VAL A 174 14.18 4.21 -4.95
C VAL A 174 13.66 4.19 -3.51
N VAL A 175 12.76 3.27 -3.18
CA VAL A 175 12.25 3.07 -1.79
C VAL A 175 13.42 2.80 -0.84
N THR A 176 14.32 1.90 -1.20
CA THR A 176 15.47 1.53 -0.37
C THR A 176 16.39 2.73 -0.13
N ARG A 177 16.69 3.48 -1.18
CA ARG A 177 17.62 4.62 -1.09
C ARG A 177 17.03 5.80 -0.31
N GLU A 178 15.73 6.06 -0.42
CA GLU A 178 15.13 7.30 0.08
C GLU A 178 14.27 7.11 1.32
N LEU A 179 13.64 5.94 1.48
CA LEU A 179 12.67 5.72 2.55
C LEU A 179 13.15 4.74 3.63
N LEU A 180 14.02 3.77 3.29
CA LEU A 180 14.46 2.78 4.26
C LEU A 180 15.32 3.42 5.36
N THR A 181 15.00 3.10 6.61
CA THR A 181 15.77 3.43 7.81
C THR A 181 16.03 2.16 8.63
N PRO A 182 16.93 2.19 9.62
CA PRO A 182 17.10 1.07 10.54
C PRO A 182 15.84 0.72 11.35
N LYS A 183 14.87 1.63 11.43
CA LYS A 183 13.67 1.52 12.29
C LYS A 183 12.33 1.55 11.51
N GLY A 184 12.38 1.30 10.20
CA GLY A 184 11.19 1.25 9.36
C GLY A 184 11.29 2.06 8.07
N ILE A 185 10.16 2.27 7.42
CA ILE A 185 10.06 2.97 6.14
C ILE A 185 9.52 4.38 6.37
N ARG A 186 10.27 5.40 5.93
CA ARG A 186 9.82 6.81 6.00
C ARG A 186 8.52 7.01 5.23
N THR A 187 7.67 7.87 5.77
CA THR A 187 6.38 8.24 5.14
C THR A 187 6.54 9.27 4.01
N LEU A 188 7.70 9.93 3.95
CA LEU A 188 8.08 10.86 2.90
C LEU A 188 9.60 10.87 2.74
N SER A 189 10.09 11.01 1.50
CA SER A 189 11.52 11.16 1.23
C SER A 189 12.07 12.49 1.81
N PRO A 190 13.29 12.48 2.37
CA PRO A 190 13.99 13.72 2.79
C PRO A 190 14.20 14.74 1.66
N LYS A 191 14.06 14.33 0.40
CA LYS A 191 14.19 15.20 -0.78
C LYS A 191 12.87 15.83 -1.20
N SER A 192 11.75 15.37 -0.66
CA SER A 192 10.43 15.87 -1.01
C SER A 192 10.09 17.12 -0.20
N TYR A 193 9.33 18.03 -0.84
CA TYR A 193 8.82 19.22 -0.17
C TYR A 193 7.94 18.84 1.04
N GLY A 194 8.07 19.59 2.12
CA GLY A 194 7.30 19.36 3.33
C GLY A 194 7.83 18.22 4.22
N TYR A 195 9.05 17.69 3.95
CA TYR A 195 9.66 16.69 4.82
C TYR A 195 9.82 17.20 6.25
N ASN A 196 9.18 16.51 7.19
CA ASN A 196 9.19 16.80 8.62
C ASN A 196 9.43 15.49 9.39
N PRO A 197 10.69 15.14 9.71
CA PRO A 197 11.06 13.82 10.21
C PRO A 197 10.76 13.59 11.68
N THR A 198 10.45 14.63 12.46
CA THR A 198 10.41 14.55 13.92
C THR A 198 8.98 14.66 14.44
N TYR A 199 8.53 13.64 15.18
CA TYR A 199 7.18 13.56 15.74
C TYR A 199 7.19 14.03 17.21
N VAL A 200 7.21 15.35 17.42
CA VAL A 200 7.27 16.00 18.75
C VAL A 200 6.43 17.28 18.79
N GLY A 201 6.27 17.84 19.97
CA GLY A 201 5.59 19.10 20.18
C GLY A 201 4.10 18.96 20.53
N SER A 202 3.30 19.98 20.23
CA SER A 202 1.86 19.98 20.39
C SER A 202 1.17 18.93 19.51
N GLN A 203 -0.10 18.65 19.78
CA GLN A 203 -0.86 17.72 18.92
C GLN A 203 -0.85 18.16 17.46
N THR A 204 -1.07 19.43 17.19
CA THR A 204 -1.07 19.98 15.83
C THR A 204 0.28 19.79 15.13
N GLU A 205 1.39 20.05 15.82
CA GLU A 205 2.74 19.85 15.25
C GLU A 205 2.98 18.36 14.96
N ARG A 206 2.56 17.46 15.84
CA ARG A 206 2.65 16.03 15.61
C ARG A 206 1.79 15.57 14.43
N GLU A 207 0.55 16.07 14.30
CA GLU A 207 -0.31 15.75 13.14
C GLU A 207 0.33 16.20 11.82
N TYR A 208 0.94 17.38 11.77
CA TYR A 208 1.67 17.84 10.60
C TYR A 208 2.90 16.98 10.26
N ALA A 209 3.52 16.32 11.23
CA ALA A 209 4.64 15.42 10.99
C ALA A 209 4.22 13.98 10.65
N TYR A 210 3.05 13.54 11.09
CA TYR A 210 2.63 12.13 11.23
C TYR A 210 2.83 11.26 9.97
N HIS A 211 2.66 11.84 8.78
CA HIS A 211 2.88 11.21 7.49
C HIS A 211 3.85 12.00 6.59
N GLN A 212 4.71 12.83 7.18
CA GLN A 212 5.61 13.72 6.45
C GLN A 212 7.10 13.44 6.69
N GLY A 213 7.44 12.24 7.15
CA GLY A 213 8.83 11.89 7.34
C GLY A 213 9.11 10.80 8.36
N PRO A 214 8.37 10.69 9.49
CA PRO A 214 8.57 9.63 10.45
C PRO A 214 8.50 8.25 9.79
N ALA A 215 9.31 7.32 10.30
CA ALA A 215 9.39 5.97 9.77
C ALA A 215 8.34 5.06 10.42
N ARG A 216 7.73 4.18 9.63
CA ARG A 216 6.69 3.23 10.05
C ARG A 216 7.23 1.81 10.02
N PRO A 217 7.32 1.12 11.19
CA PRO A 217 7.75 -0.29 11.25
C PRO A 217 6.83 -1.24 10.48
N TRP A 218 5.51 -1.02 10.52
CA TRP A 218 4.55 -1.93 9.87
C TRP A 218 4.77 -2.08 8.36
N LEU A 219 5.33 -1.07 7.71
CA LEU A 219 5.69 -1.12 6.28
C LEU A 219 6.87 -2.04 5.97
N MET A 220 7.62 -2.49 6.99
CA MET A 220 8.70 -3.46 6.80
C MET A 220 8.20 -4.80 6.27
N GLY A 221 6.98 -5.21 6.59
CA GLY A 221 6.37 -6.41 6.00
C GLY A 221 6.24 -6.29 4.48
N ALA A 222 5.65 -5.19 4.01
CA ALA A 222 5.55 -4.93 2.56
C ALA A 222 6.92 -4.79 1.90
N TYR A 223 7.91 -4.19 2.59
CA TYR A 223 9.28 -4.10 2.10
C TYR A 223 9.92 -5.48 1.96
N ALA A 224 9.78 -6.34 2.97
CA ALA A 224 10.32 -7.69 2.94
C ALA A 224 9.69 -8.52 1.80
N ASP A 225 8.38 -8.47 1.63
CA ASP A 225 7.68 -9.15 0.54
C ASP A 225 8.17 -8.67 -0.83
N ALA A 226 8.26 -7.36 -1.05
CA ALA A 226 8.75 -6.80 -2.30
C ALA A 226 10.22 -7.19 -2.55
N TYR A 227 11.04 -7.17 -1.52
CA TYR A 227 12.47 -7.51 -1.60
C TYR A 227 12.68 -8.99 -1.95
N LEU A 228 11.97 -9.90 -1.28
CA LEU A 228 12.06 -11.35 -1.54
C LEU A 228 11.54 -11.73 -2.93
N LYS A 229 10.50 -11.05 -3.43
CA LYS A 229 10.01 -11.29 -4.81
C LYS A 229 11.03 -10.94 -5.89
N ILE A 230 11.95 -10.04 -5.59
CA ILE A 230 12.99 -9.60 -6.53
C ILE A 230 14.25 -10.43 -6.36
N PHE A 231 14.73 -10.59 -5.13
CA PHE A 231 16.04 -11.17 -4.81
C PHE A 231 15.97 -12.63 -4.35
N GLY A 232 14.78 -13.14 -4.02
CA GLY A 232 14.61 -14.51 -3.54
C GLY A 232 15.40 -14.77 -2.26
N ILE A 233 15.90 -15.99 -2.11
CA ILE A 233 16.62 -16.43 -0.91
C ILE A 233 17.89 -15.59 -0.62
N SER A 234 18.51 -15.01 -1.64
CA SER A 234 19.68 -14.14 -1.45
C SER A 234 19.38 -12.85 -0.65
N GLY A 235 18.10 -12.48 -0.55
CA GLY A 235 17.64 -11.34 0.22
C GLY A 235 17.44 -11.59 1.72
N VAL A 236 17.34 -12.86 2.13
CA VAL A 236 16.94 -13.24 3.50
C VAL A 236 17.88 -12.66 4.55
N SER A 237 19.19 -12.85 4.41
CA SER A 237 20.17 -12.35 5.39
C SER A 237 20.15 -10.84 5.58
N PHE A 238 19.81 -10.08 4.53
CA PHE A 238 19.66 -8.64 4.65
C PHE A 238 18.43 -8.30 5.50
N LEU A 239 17.29 -8.94 5.23
CA LEU A 239 16.04 -8.70 5.94
C LEU A 239 16.12 -9.15 7.42
N GLU A 240 16.77 -10.29 7.70
CA GLU A 240 17.01 -10.74 9.08
C GLU A 240 17.79 -9.69 9.89
N ARG A 241 18.86 -9.13 9.32
CA ARG A 241 19.62 -8.06 9.98
C ARG A 241 18.78 -6.81 10.24
N MET A 242 17.86 -6.47 9.34
CA MET A 242 16.93 -5.36 9.54
C MET A 242 15.96 -5.64 10.70
N LEU A 243 15.44 -6.85 10.80
CA LEU A 243 14.48 -7.25 11.85
C LEU A 243 15.15 -7.33 13.24
N ILE A 244 16.35 -7.89 13.32
CA ILE A 244 17.14 -7.94 14.58
C ILE A 244 17.32 -6.52 15.17
N GLY A 245 17.43 -5.50 14.33
CA GLY A 245 17.56 -4.12 14.78
C GLY A 245 16.37 -3.60 15.61
N PHE A 246 15.24 -4.34 15.68
CA PHE A 246 14.08 -4.00 16.52
C PHE A 246 14.10 -4.67 17.90
N GLU A 247 14.97 -5.63 18.17
CA GLU A 247 15.00 -6.33 19.46
C GLU A 247 15.23 -5.37 20.64
N ASP A 248 16.16 -4.46 20.51
CA ASP A 248 16.46 -3.46 21.55
C ASP A 248 15.27 -2.54 21.84
N GLU A 249 14.44 -2.23 20.82
CA GLU A 249 13.28 -1.36 20.97
C GLU A 249 12.22 -1.94 21.89
N MET A 250 12.09 -3.26 21.93
CA MET A 250 11.12 -3.97 22.79
C MET A 250 11.40 -3.77 24.28
N SER A 251 12.56 -3.28 24.65
CA SER A 251 12.94 -2.99 26.04
C SER A 251 13.06 -1.49 26.35
N GLN A 252 12.89 -0.59 25.37
CA GLN A 252 13.11 0.84 25.54
C GLN A 252 11.81 1.64 25.73
N THR A 253 11.12 1.94 24.62
CA THR A 253 9.98 2.88 24.63
C THR A 253 8.65 2.18 24.89
N CYS A 254 8.39 1.06 24.21
CA CYS A 254 7.16 0.26 24.33
C CYS A 254 7.53 -1.14 24.81
N ILE A 255 7.66 -1.34 26.13
CA ILE A 255 8.13 -2.59 26.73
C ILE A 255 7.29 -3.79 26.23
N GLY A 256 7.95 -4.76 25.60
CA GLY A 256 7.33 -5.93 24.99
C GLY A 256 6.69 -5.67 23.62
N SER A 257 6.87 -4.47 23.06
CA SER A 257 6.32 -4.08 21.76
C SER A 257 7.28 -3.15 21.01
N ILE A 258 6.95 -2.81 19.78
CA ILE A 258 7.70 -1.86 18.94
C ILE A 258 6.90 -0.55 18.89
N SER A 259 7.59 0.59 18.96
CA SER A 259 6.95 1.91 18.80
C SER A 259 6.16 1.99 17.49
N GLU A 260 5.02 2.65 17.53
CA GLU A 260 4.15 2.86 16.35
C GLU A 260 4.90 3.50 15.19
N LEU A 261 5.75 4.48 15.52
CA LEU A 261 6.59 5.18 14.55
C LEU A 261 7.93 5.59 15.18
N PHE A 262 8.87 5.93 14.31
CA PHE A 262 10.18 6.46 14.70
C PHE A 262 10.43 7.77 13.98
N ASP A 263 11.22 8.66 14.59
CA ASP A 263 11.69 9.84 13.88
C ASP A 263 12.41 9.41 12.57
N GLY A 264 12.21 10.17 11.50
CA GLY A 264 12.74 9.84 10.17
C GLY A 264 14.24 10.08 10.02
N ASN A 265 14.88 10.78 10.98
CA ASN A 265 16.31 11.08 11.01
C ASN A 265 16.96 10.53 12.29
N PRO A 266 18.31 10.31 12.28
CA PRO A 266 19.02 9.94 13.49
C PRO A 266 18.72 10.89 14.66
N PRO A 267 18.58 10.38 15.88
CA PRO A 267 18.85 8.99 16.31
C PRO A 267 17.72 7.99 16.07
N PHE A 268 16.71 8.30 15.25
CA PHE A 268 15.52 7.45 14.98
C PHE A 268 14.76 7.09 16.25
N ALA A 269 14.47 8.09 17.07
CA ALA A 269 13.81 7.89 18.36
C ALA A 269 12.40 7.32 18.18
N GLY A 270 12.06 6.28 18.97
CA GLY A 270 10.73 5.69 18.99
C GLY A 270 9.69 6.68 19.54
N ARG A 271 8.53 6.75 18.89
CA ARG A 271 7.43 7.66 19.22
C ARG A 271 6.10 6.91 19.17
N GLY A 272 5.19 7.33 20.03
CA GLY A 272 3.87 6.72 20.11
C GLY A 272 3.91 5.32 20.74
N ALA A 273 2.92 5.06 21.57
CA ALA A 273 2.55 3.73 22.03
C ALA A 273 1.18 3.39 21.40
N ILE A 274 1.05 2.14 20.98
CA ILE A 274 -0.24 1.60 20.56
C ILE A 274 -0.93 1.03 21.79
#